data_a8db1da33a48f89fb3ce590dd1ec4353
#
_entry.id   a8db1da33a48f89fb3ce590dd1ec4353
#
_cell.length_a   1.000
_cell.length_b   1.000
_cell.length_c   1.000
_cell.angle_alpha   90.00
_cell.angle_beta   90.00
_cell.angle_gamma   90.00
#
_symmetry.space_group_name_H-M   'P 1'
#
loop_
_entity.id
_entity.type
_entity.pdbx_description
1 polymer ?
#
loop_
_entity_poly.entity_id
_entity_poly.type
_entity_poly.pdbx_seq_one_letter_code
_entity_poly.pdbx_strand_id
1 'polypeptide(L)'
;MQVFGQIQIAIRQVNPAKVRKEAAKPLGAVLGGPPWDVGGILEEYPDFSLALARSLPEFRRPVIEAIIRKVSRENALFALFTALPDAIPSIFEVGWAAGEFASDTAVLTVNQIRMAFLIAAASGQEVGFNAQKRQIGAIIAAGFGWRALARELAGKIPFGEGLIPKAAIAYAGTYVAGLGLERYYAMGGAMTAAMREAAYEKAVEGGKQFAQWVLRRKHPACP
;
A
#
# COMPACT_ATOMS: atom_id res chain seq x y z
N MET A 1 -13.76 -18.49 9.59
CA MET A 1 -14.27 -18.74 8.22
C MET A 1 -14.73 -17.45 7.50
N GLN A 2 -15.43 -16.53 8.17
CA GLN A 2 -15.96 -15.30 7.56
C GLN A 2 -14.89 -14.40 6.92
N VAL A 3 -13.73 -14.20 7.56
CA VAL A 3 -12.65 -13.31 7.04
C VAL A 3 -12.04 -13.83 5.74
N PHE A 4 -11.88 -15.15 5.59
CA PHE A 4 -11.37 -15.74 4.34
C PHE A 4 -12.34 -15.52 3.17
N GLY A 5 -13.63 -15.66 3.41
CA GLY A 5 -14.66 -15.37 2.39
C GLY A 5 -14.63 -13.91 1.95
N GLN A 6 -14.49 -12.98 2.90
CA GLN A 6 -14.39 -11.54 2.61
C GLN A 6 -13.13 -11.20 1.82
N ILE A 7 -11.98 -11.78 2.19
CA ILE A 7 -10.73 -11.60 1.43
C ILE A 7 -10.88 -12.13 0.00
N GLN A 8 -11.51 -13.27 -0.22
CA GLN A 8 -11.72 -13.83 -1.56
C GLN A 8 -12.63 -12.95 -2.42
N ILE A 9 -13.71 -12.40 -1.84
CA ILE A 9 -14.60 -11.46 -2.54
C ILE A 9 -13.82 -10.20 -2.90
N ALA A 10 -13.08 -9.64 -1.96
CA ALA A 10 -12.30 -8.44 -2.14
C ALA A 10 -11.17 -8.60 -3.18
N ILE A 11 -10.49 -9.76 -3.21
CA ILE A 11 -9.47 -10.07 -4.22
C ILE A 11 -10.05 -10.01 -5.65
N ARG A 12 -11.30 -10.40 -5.85
CA ARG A 12 -11.96 -10.34 -7.17
C ARG A 12 -12.12 -8.90 -7.69
N GLN A 13 -12.10 -7.91 -6.80
CA GLN A 13 -12.17 -6.49 -7.18
C GLN A 13 -10.82 -5.93 -7.65
N VAL A 14 -9.70 -6.59 -7.31
CA VAL A 14 -8.39 -6.20 -7.83
C VAL A 14 -8.29 -6.62 -9.29
N ASN A 15 -8.24 -5.64 -10.18
CA ASN A 15 -8.24 -5.88 -11.62
C ASN A 15 -6.82 -5.84 -12.22
N PRO A 16 -6.15 -7.00 -12.39
CA PRO A 16 -4.82 -7.04 -12.98
C PRO A 16 -4.79 -6.60 -14.45
N ALA A 17 -5.92 -6.70 -15.17
CA ALA A 17 -5.99 -6.23 -16.57
C ALA A 17 -5.88 -4.70 -16.65
N LYS A 18 -6.45 -3.96 -15.68
CA LYS A 18 -6.29 -2.51 -15.59
C LYS A 18 -4.82 -2.14 -15.39
N VAL A 19 -4.13 -2.81 -14.48
CA VAL A 19 -2.70 -2.59 -14.21
C VAL A 19 -1.86 -2.88 -15.46
N ARG A 20 -2.13 -3.99 -16.18
CA ARG A 20 -1.45 -4.28 -17.45
C ARG A 20 -1.66 -3.20 -18.50
N LYS A 21 -2.90 -2.71 -18.64
CA LYS A 21 -3.22 -1.63 -19.58
C LYS A 21 -2.47 -0.33 -19.26
N GLU A 22 -2.42 0.04 -18.00
CA GLU A 22 -1.66 1.22 -17.56
C GLU A 22 -0.16 1.07 -17.82
N ALA A 23 0.42 -0.10 -17.54
CA ALA A 23 1.84 -0.37 -17.78
C ALA A 23 2.23 -0.49 -19.27
N ALA A 24 1.26 -0.66 -20.17
CA ALA A 24 1.47 -0.81 -21.62
C ALA A 24 1.18 0.48 -22.39
N LYS A 25 0.98 1.63 -21.74
CA LYS A 25 0.77 2.91 -22.42
C LYS A 25 1.98 3.28 -23.29
N PRO A 26 1.76 3.74 -24.54
CA PRO A 26 2.85 4.16 -25.42
C PRO A 26 3.51 5.45 -24.89
N LEU A 27 4.83 5.50 -24.85
CA LEU A 27 5.61 6.60 -24.27
C LEU A 27 6.04 7.67 -25.27
N GLY A 28 5.79 7.49 -26.56
CA GLY A 28 6.34 8.33 -27.61
C GLY A 28 6.04 9.84 -27.56
N ALA A 29 5.03 10.24 -26.77
CA ALA A 29 4.69 11.66 -26.58
C ALA A 29 5.25 12.28 -25.28
N VAL A 30 5.83 11.47 -24.40
CA VAL A 30 6.19 11.86 -23.01
C VAL A 30 7.69 12.08 -22.84
N LEU A 31 8.50 11.41 -23.66
CA LEU A 31 9.95 11.38 -23.50
C LEU A 31 10.68 12.13 -24.60
N GLY A 32 11.42 13.16 -24.19
CA GLY A 32 12.54 13.66 -24.98
C GLY A 32 13.78 12.74 -24.86
N GLY A 33 14.94 13.18 -25.36
CA GLY A 33 16.20 12.44 -25.19
C GLY A 33 16.75 12.53 -23.76
N PRO A 34 17.57 11.52 -23.32
CA PRO A 34 18.27 11.58 -22.04
C PRO A 34 19.32 12.71 -22.01
N PRO A 35 19.72 13.23 -20.80
CA PRO A 35 19.29 12.76 -19.48
C PRO A 35 17.88 13.23 -19.12
N TRP A 36 17.09 12.36 -18.46
CA TRP A 36 15.73 12.70 -18.06
C TRP A 36 15.67 13.30 -16.66
N ASP A 37 14.90 14.37 -16.50
CA ASP A 37 14.41 14.79 -15.17
C ASP A 37 13.30 13.86 -14.72
N VAL A 38 13.70 12.80 -14.04
CA VAL A 38 12.76 11.74 -13.57
C VAL A 38 11.68 12.33 -12.66
N GLY A 39 12.03 13.28 -11.79
CA GLY A 39 11.10 13.92 -10.87
C GLY A 39 10.05 14.74 -11.61
N GLY A 40 10.50 15.67 -12.46
CA GLY A 40 9.63 16.53 -13.25
C GLY A 40 8.72 15.76 -14.19
N ILE A 41 9.25 14.71 -14.87
CA ILE A 41 8.43 13.87 -15.76
C ILE A 41 7.34 13.13 -14.98
N LEU A 42 7.62 12.60 -13.79
CA LEU A 42 6.63 11.89 -12.99
C LEU A 42 5.56 12.83 -12.40
N GLU A 43 5.91 14.08 -12.13
CA GLU A 43 4.97 15.12 -11.70
C GLU A 43 4.06 15.57 -12.85
N GLU A 44 4.63 15.79 -14.05
CA GLU A 44 3.89 16.26 -15.23
C GLU A 44 3.01 15.15 -15.82
N TYR A 45 3.50 13.88 -15.82
CA TYR A 45 2.80 12.75 -16.44
C TYR A 45 2.53 11.60 -15.46
N PRO A 46 1.77 11.83 -14.35
CA PRO A 46 1.54 10.82 -13.33
C PRO A 46 0.84 9.56 -13.87
N ASP A 47 0.00 9.69 -14.90
CA ASP A 47 -0.71 8.58 -15.54
C ASP A 47 0.18 7.65 -16.37
N PHE A 48 1.41 8.06 -16.66
CA PHE A 48 2.40 7.28 -17.39
C PHE A 48 3.46 6.65 -16.47
N SER A 49 3.43 6.95 -15.17
CA SER A 49 4.44 6.51 -14.21
C SER A 49 4.72 4.99 -14.28
N LEU A 50 3.67 4.19 -14.39
CA LEU A 50 3.81 2.73 -14.47
C LEU A 50 4.44 2.25 -15.77
N ALA A 51 4.08 2.87 -16.91
CA ALA A 51 4.65 2.57 -18.20
C ALA A 51 6.13 3.02 -18.28
N LEU A 52 6.45 4.18 -17.69
CA LEU A 52 7.82 4.68 -17.57
C LEU A 52 8.68 3.71 -16.74
N ALA A 53 8.22 3.32 -15.55
CA ALA A 53 8.94 2.39 -14.70
C ALA A 53 9.17 1.02 -15.33
N ARG A 54 8.17 0.52 -16.09
CA ARG A 54 8.26 -0.75 -16.81
C ARG A 54 9.32 -0.70 -17.90
N SER A 55 9.38 0.39 -18.66
CA SER A 55 10.22 0.53 -19.85
C SER A 55 11.61 1.07 -19.58
N LEU A 56 11.77 1.89 -18.54
CA LEU A 56 12.98 2.64 -18.24
C LEU A 56 13.45 2.36 -16.80
N PRO A 57 14.63 1.74 -16.63
CA PRO A 57 15.16 1.39 -15.31
C PRO A 57 15.27 2.58 -14.34
N GLU A 58 15.58 3.78 -14.85
CA GLU A 58 15.75 5.01 -14.08
C GLU A 58 14.48 5.42 -13.35
N PHE A 59 13.30 5.15 -13.93
CA PHE A 59 12.00 5.47 -13.35
C PHE A 59 11.51 4.39 -12.37
N ARG A 60 12.08 3.19 -12.40
CA ARG A 60 11.58 2.02 -11.67
C ARG A 60 11.53 2.25 -10.17
N ARG A 61 12.67 2.60 -9.56
CA ARG A 61 12.78 2.78 -8.12
C ARG A 61 11.91 3.93 -7.60
N PRO A 62 11.96 5.15 -8.16
CA PRO A 62 11.09 6.25 -7.74
C PRO A 62 9.59 5.91 -7.79
N VAL A 63 9.15 5.22 -8.85
CA VAL A 63 7.75 4.81 -9.02
C VAL A 63 7.36 3.73 -7.99
N ILE A 64 8.21 2.72 -7.76
CA ILE A 64 7.95 1.68 -6.75
C ILE A 64 7.86 2.31 -5.35
N GLU A 65 8.77 3.20 -4.98
CA GLU A 65 8.72 3.93 -3.71
C GLU A 65 7.44 4.76 -3.56
N ALA A 66 7.00 5.43 -4.63
CA ALA A 66 5.74 6.18 -4.63
C ALA A 66 4.52 5.26 -4.44
N ILE A 67 4.49 4.10 -5.10
CA ILE A 67 3.44 3.08 -4.93
C ILE A 67 3.40 2.60 -3.48
N ILE A 68 4.54 2.22 -2.90
CA ILE A 68 4.64 1.73 -1.52
C ILE A 68 4.11 2.79 -0.55
N ARG A 69 4.59 4.04 -0.66
CA ARG A 69 4.16 5.14 0.20
C ARG A 69 2.67 5.43 0.07
N LYS A 70 2.14 5.45 -1.16
CA LYS A 70 0.72 5.70 -1.43
C LYS A 70 -0.15 4.64 -0.76
N VAL A 71 0.11 3.36 -1.00
CA VAL A 71 -0.70 2.28 -0.44
C VAL A 71 -0.56 2.19 1.07
N SER A 72 0.63 2.47 1.62
CA SER A 72 0.83 2.53 3.09
C SER A 72 0.01 3.64 3.72
N ARG A 73 -0.07 4.82 3.10
CA ARG A 73 -0.92 5.93 3.56
C ARG A 73 -2.41 5.61 3.45
N GLU A 74 -2.84 4.99 2.37
CA GLU A 74 -4.24 4.55 2.19
C GLU A 74 -4.64 3.57 3.30
N ASN A 75 -3.80 2.59 3.62
CA ASN A 75 -4.05 1.63 4.69
C ASN A 75 -4.01 2.29 6.08
N ALA A 76 -3.12 3.25 6.32
CA ALA A 76 -3.08 4.02 7.57
C ALA A 76 -4.34 4.88 7.74
N LEU A 77 -4.78 5.56 6.67
CA LEU A 77 -6.03 6.32 6.68
C LEU A 77 -7.23 5.43 6.98
N PHE A 78 -7.34 4.30 6.31
CA PHE A 78 -8.40 3.34 6.55
C PHE A 78 -8.41 2.89 8.03
N ALA A 79 -7.25 2.50 8.58
CA ALA A 79 -7.12 2.09 9.97
C ALA A 79 -7.45 3.22 10.97
N LEU A 80 -7.16 4.47 10.60
CA LEU A 80 -7.50 5.65 11.41
C LEU A 80 -9.01 5.88 11.45
N PHE A 81 -9.68 5.82 10.29
CA PHE A 81 -11.11 6.10 10.19
C PHE A 81 -11.98 4.97 10.75
N THR A 82 -11.61 3.71 10.56
CA THR A 82 -12.35 2.59 11.16
C THR A 82 -12.23 2.51 12.69
N ALA A 83 -11.34 3.27 13.27
CA ALA A 83 -11.23 3.41 14.72
C ALA A 83 -12.07 4.57 15.30
N LEU A 84 -12.69 5.40 14.45
CA LEU A 84 -13.57 6.52 14.83
C LEU A 84 -15.01 6.18 14.41
N PRO A 85 -15.92 5.84 15.34
CA PRO A 85 -17.27 5.38 15.01
C PRO A 85 -18.09 6.38 14.16
N ASP A 86 -17.82 7.69 14.30
CA ASP A 86 -18.62 8.77 13.69
C ASP A 86 -17.92 9.45 12.50
N ALA A 87 -16.81 8.94 12.01
CA ALA A 87 -15.98 9.65 11.04
C ALA A 87 -15.71 8.89 9.75
N ILE A 88 -16.68 8.13 9.22
CA ILE A 88 -16.57 7.58 7.86
C ILE A 88 -16.89 8.72 6.88
N PRO A 89 -15.88 9.36 6.26
CA PRO A 89 -16.18 10.37 5.24
C PRO A 89 -16.73 9.71 3.99
N SER A 90 -17.68 10.36 3.34
CA SER A 90 -18.25 9.99 2.03
C SER A 90 -17.23 9.77 0.90
N ILE A 91 -15.98 10.20 1.10
CA ILE A 91 -14.87 9.91 0.17
C ILE A 91 -14.51 8.42 0.04
N PHE A 92 -14.95 7.57 0.98
CA PHE A 92 -14.83 6.10 0.86
C PHE A 92 -15.99 5.47 0.08
N GLU A 93 -17.03 6.22 -0.24
CA GLU A 93 -18.14 5.77 -1.09
C GLU A 93 -17.73 5.58 -2.56
N VAL A 94 -16.62 6.23 -2.98
CA VAL A 94 -16.13 6.15 -4.35
C VAL A 94 -15.27 4.90 -4.52
N GLY A 95 -15.92 3.75 -4.68
CA GLY A 95 -15.31 2.51 -5.17
C GLY A 95 -15.32 1.30 -4.23
N TRP A 96 -15.77 1.44 -3.00
CA TRP A 96 -15.92 0.34 -2.05
C TRP A 96 -17.34 0.37 -1.49
N ALA A 97 -18.19 -0.55 -1.92
CA ALA A 97 -19.51 -0.72 -1.32
C ALA A 97 -19.32 -1.00 0.18
N ALA A 98 -19.51 0.04 1.00
CA ALA A 98 -19.22 0.07 2.43
C ALA A 98 -20.03 -0.97 3.25
N GLY A 99 -20.97 -1.69 2.63
CA GLY A 99 -21.83 -2.69 3.26
C GLY A 99 -21.27 -4.10 3.32
N GLU A 100 -20.26 -4.46 2.49
CA GLU A 100 -19.82 -5.86 2.40
C GLU A 100 -18.49 -6.15 3.13
N PHE A 101 -17.74 -5.13 3.57
CA PHE A 101 -16.42 -5.31 4.19
C PHE A 101 -16.43 -5.03 5.69
N ALA A 102 -16.93 -5.99 6.47
CA ALA A 102 -16.93 -5.90 7.94
C ALA A 102 -15.54 -6.11 8.59
N SER A 103 -14.46 -6.27 7.82
CA SER A 103 -13.13 -6.60 8.36
C SER A 103 -12.03 -5.69 7.82
N ASP A 104 -11.45 -4.86 8.69
CA ASP A 104 -10.25 -4.04 8.44
C ASP A 104 -9.16 -4.83 7.71
N THR A 105 -8.99 -6.11 8.06
CA THR A 105 -7.97 -6.97 7.46
C THR A 105 -8.23 -7.26 5.99
N ALA A 106 -9.49 -7.42 5.58
CA ALA A 106 -9.81 -7.68 4.18
C ALA A 106 -9.38 -6.50 3.30
N VAL A 107 -9.73 -5.27 3.69
CA VAL A 107 -9.38 -4.05 2.96
C VAL A 107 -7.87 -3.86 2.91
N LEU A 108 -7.17 -3.96 4.05
CA LEU A 108 -5.72 -3.81 4.10
C LEU A 108 -5.01 -4.86 3.22
N THR A 109 -5.49 -6.11 3.25
CA THR A 109 -4.92 -7.20 2.44
C THR A 109 -5.13 -6.96 0.94
N VAL A 110 -6.31 -6.50 0.54
CA VAL A 110 -6.61 -6.21 -0.87
C VAL A 110 -5.75 -5.08 -1.41
N ASN A 111 -5.56 -4.02 -0.64
CA ASN A 111 -4.66 -2.94 -1.01
C ASN A 111 -3.21 -3.44 -1.18
N GLN A 112 -2.74 -4.34 -0.32
CA GLN A 112 -1.41 -4.94 -0.46
C GLN A 112 -1.31 -5.86 -1.70
N ILE A 113 -2.37 -6.59 -2.06
CA ILE A 113 -2.40 -7.39 -3.29
C ILE A 113 -2.38 -6.48 -4.53
N ARG A 114 -3.14 -5.38 -4.50
CA ARG A 114 -3.07 -4.35 -5.54
C ARG A 114 -1.66 -3.79 -5.67
N MET A 115 -1.00 -3.48 -4.56
CA MET A 115 0.39 -3.04 -4.52
C MET A 115 1.33 -4.07 -5.15
N ALA A 116 1.14 -5.36 -4.88
CA ALA A 116 1.95 -6.42 -5.49
C ALA A 116 1.85 -6.42 -7.03
N PHE A 117 0.66 -6.20 -7.58
CA PHE A 117 0.50 -6.08 -9.03
C PHE A 117 1.16 -4.83 -9.62
N LEU A 118 1.05 -3.70 -8.93
CA LEU A 118 1.67 -2.45 -9.37
C LEU A 118 3.20 -2.55 -9.36
N ILE A 119 3.78 -3.11 -8.29
CA ILE A 119 5.23 -3.30 -8.18
C ILE A 119 5.73 -4.32 -9.21
N ALA A 120 4.99 -5.42 -9.44
CA ALA A 120 5.32 -6.38 -10.48
C ALA A 120 5.34 -5.72 -11.87
N ALA A 121 4.32 -4.92 -12.19
CA ALA A 121 4.24 -4.18 -13.44
C ALA A 121 5.40 -3.19 -13.62
N ALA A 122 5.69 -2.38 -12.59
CA ALA A 122 6.81 -1.43 -12.58
C ALA A 122 8.17 -2.14 -12.74
N SER A 123 8.27 -3.38 -12.23
CA SER A 123 9.47 -4.21 -12.35
C SER A 123 9.56 -4.98 -13.68
N GLY A 124 8.64 -4.74 -14.61
CA GLY A 124 8.62 -5.43 -15.92
C GLY A 124 8.13 -6.87 -15.87
N GLN A 125 7.60 -7.32 -14.73
CA GLN A 125 7.10 -8.68 -14.55
C GLN A 125 5.70 -8.87 -15.16
N GLU A 126 5.33 -10.13 -15.43
CA GLU A 126 3.97 -10.48 -15.77
C GLU A 126 3.04 -10.16 -14.60
N VAL A 127 1.84 -9.65 -14.91
CA VAL A 127 0.84 -9.27 -13.90
C VAL A 127 -0.38 -10.17 -13.99
N GLY A 128 -0.67 -10.88 -12.91
CA GLY A 128 -1.84 -11.75 -12.81
C GLY A 128 -1.83 -12.59 -11.53
N PHE A 129 -2.99 -13.12 -11.15
CA PHE A 129 -3.10 -13.92 -9.92
C PHE A 129 -2.20 -15.15 -9.93
N ASN A 130 -2.05 -15.82 -11.08
CA ASN A 130 -1.17 -16.98 -11.21
C ASN A 130 0.32 -16.59 -11.10
N ALA A 131 0.71 -15.48 -11.72
CA ALA A 131 2.08 -14.99 -11.68
C ALA A 131 2.51 -14.58 -10.26
N GLN A 132 1.61 -13.95 -9.50
CA GLN A 132 1.87 -13.47 -8.13
C GLN A 132 1.33 -14.38 -7.02
N LYS A 133 0.92 -15.63 -7.31
CA LYS A 133 0.28 -16.51 -6.30
C LYS A 133 1.08 -16.69 -5.01
N ARG A 134 2.43 -16.76 -5.10
CA ARG A 134 3.31 -16.88 -3.92
C ARG A 134 3.30 -15.60 -3.08
N GLN A 135 3.43 -14.45 -3.73
CA GLN A 135 3.43 -13.14 -3.09
C GLN A 135 2.07 -12.86 -2.42
N ILE A 136 0.98 -13.16 -3.11
CA ILE A 136 -0.38 -13.04 -2.58
C ILE A 136 -0.55 -13.95 -1.36
N GLY A 137 -0.10 -15.20 -1.43
CA GLY A 137 -0.14 -16.12 -0.31
C GLY A 137 0.66 -15.61 0.90
N ALA A 138 1.85 -15.07 0.67
CA ALA A 138 2.67 -14.47 1.72
C ALA A 138 2.01 -13.23 2.35
N ILE A 139 1.39 -12.35 1.55
CA ILE A 139 0.66 -11.16 2.02
C ILE A 139 -0.53 -11.59 2.91
N ILE A 140 -1.32 -12.59 2.48
CA ILE A 140 -2.45 -13.09 3.25
C ILE A 140 -1.97 -13.67 4.58
N ALA A 141 -0.92 -14.50 4.56
CA ALA A 141 -0.35 -15.09 5.77
C ALA A 141 0.19 -14.01 6.74
N ALA A 142 0.91 -13.00 6.22
CA ALA A 142 1.40 -11.89 7.01
C ALA A 142 0.26 -11.05 7.61
N GLY A 143 -0.85 -10.85 6.90
CA GLY A 143 -2.01 -10.11 7.38
C GLY A 143 -2.59 -10.67 8.69
N PHE A 144 -2.51 -11.98 8.92
CA PHE A 144 -2.91 -12.60 10.19
C PHE A 144 -1.90 -12.35 11.32
N GLY A 145 -0.59 -12.32 11.02
CA GLY A 145 0.46 -12.00 12.00
C GLY A 145 0.38 -10.57 12.52
N TRP A 146 0.13 -9.61 11.64
CA TRP A 146 -0.03 -8.19 12.01
C TRP A 146 -1.23 -7.94 12.93
N ARG A 147 -2.30 -8.70 12.81
CA ARG A 147 -3.44 -8.63 13.73
C ARG A 147 -3.10 -9.05 15.15
N ALA A 148 -2.28 -10.07 15.31
CA ALA A 148 -1.83 -10.49 16.64
C ALA A 148 -1.00 -9.39 17.29
N LEU A 149 -0.05 -8.82 16.55
CA LEU A 149 0.79 -7.72 17.01
C LEU A 149 -0.03 -6.45 17.32
N ALA A 150 -0.97 -6.08 16.44
CA ALA A 150 -1.84 -4.92 16.66
C ALA A 150 -2.70 -5.06 17.92
N ARG A 151 -3.23 -6.26 18.20
CA ARG A 151 -4.01 -6.53 19.43
C ARG A 151 -3.16 -6.45 20.69
N GLU A 152 -1.94 -7.00 20.62
CA GLU A 152 -1.00 -6.95 21.75
C GLU A 152 -0.61 -5.51 22.10
N LEU A 153 -0.36 -4.68 21.08
CA LEU A 153 -0.01 -3.27 21.27
C LEU A 153 -1.21 -2.43 21.71
N ALA A 154 -2.40 -2.67 21.16
CA ALA A 154 -3.62 -1.95 21.54
C ALA A 154 -4.01 -2.19 23.01
N GLY A 155 -3.74 -3.39 23.55
CA GLY A 155 -3.99 -3.69 24.97
C GLY A 155 -3.07 -2.99 25.97
N LYS A 156 -1.98 -2.37 25.49
CA LYS A 156 -0.98 -1.67 26.34
C LYS A 156 -1.13 -0.14 26.32
N ILE A 157 -2.10 0.41 25.58
CA ILE A 157 -2.26 1.85 25.37
C ILE A 157 -3.56 2.34 26.02
N PRO A 158 -3.54 3.40 26.86
CA PRO A 158 -4.73 3.98 27.49
C PRO A 158 -5.74 4.51 26.45
N PHE A 159 -7.01 4.54 26.85
CA PHE A 159 -8.13 5.03 26.04
C PHE A 159 -7.85 6.43 25.46
N GLY A 160 -7.97 6.54 24.12
CA GLY A 160 -7.82 7.81 23.39
C GLY A 160 -6.52 7.95 22.58
N GLU A 161 -5.44 7.26 22.94
CA GLU A 161 -4.16 7.29 22.21
C GLU A 161 -4.03 6.18 21.16
N GLY A 162 -5.00 5.25 21.06
CA GLY A 162 -4.94 4.06 20.22
C GLY A 162 -5.04 4.29 18.71
N LEU A 163 -5.51 5.48 18.27
CA LEU A 163 -5.70 5.80 16.85
C LEU A 163 -4.39 5.89 16.09
N ILE A 164 -3.43 6.65 16.63
CA ILE A 164 -2.12 6.86 16.02
C ILE A 164 -1.34 5.54 15.91
N PRO A 165 -1.22 4.73 16.98
CA PRO A 165 -0.59 3.42 16.91
C PRO A 165 -1.26 2.47 15.88
N LYS A 166 -2.60 2.42 15.83
CA LYS A 166 -3.32 1.58 14.87
C LYS A 166 -2.96 1.95 13.43
N ALA A 167 -2.98 3.24 13.11
CA ALA A 167 -2.61 3.75 11.80
C ALA A 167 -1.12 3.52 11.49
N ALA A 168 -0.24 3.72 12.47
CA ALA A 168 1.20 3.50 12.32
C ALA A 168 1.54 2.03 12.01
N ILE A 169 0.87 1.07 12.69
CA ILE A 169 1.02 -0.36 12.44
C ILE A 169 0.54 -0.73 11.05
N ALA A 170 -0.63 -0.23 10.61
CA ALA A 170 -1.16 -0.47 9.28
C ALA A 170 -0.24 0.09 8.18
N TYR A 171 0.30 1.30 8.41
CA TYR A 171 1.32 1.90 7.55
C TYR A 171 2.56 1.02 7.45
N ALA A 172 3.16 0.70 8.60
CA ALA A 172 4.44 -0.02 8.67
C ALA A 172 4.35 -1.43 8.10
N GLY A 173 3.29 -2.17 8.41
CA GLY A 173 3.08 -3.50 7.85
C GLY A 173 2.95 -3.49 6.33
N THR A 174 2.24 -2.49 5.78
CA THR A 174 2.09 -2.32 4.33
C THR A 174 3.42 -1.89 3.69
N TYR A 175 4.15 -0.97 4.32
CA TYR A 175 5.44 -0.48 3.84
C TYR A 175 6.48 -1.59 3.75
N VAL A 176 6.59 -2.41 4.80
CA VAL A 176 7.52 -3.55 4.84
C VAL A 176 7.14 -4.62 3.81
N ALA A 177 5.83 -4.87 3.61
CA ALA A 177 5.38 -5.77 2.56
C ALA A 177 5.79 -5.25 1.16
N GLY A 178 5.67 -3.95 0.92
CA GLY A 178 6.10 -3.30 -0.31
C GLY A 178 7.60 -3.41 -0.57
N LEU A 179 8.43 -3.14 0.44
CA LEU A 179 9.89 -3.33 0.35
C LEU A 179 10.27 -4.79 0.09
N GLY A 180 9.54 -5.74 0.70
CA GLY A 180 9.73 -7.17 0.44
C GLY A 180 9.44 -7.54 -1.02
N LEU A 181 8.39 -6.99 -1.59
CA LEU A 181 8.03 -7.17 -3.01
C LEU A 181 9.08 -6.53 -3.94
N GLU A 182 9.49 -5.30 -3.67
CA GLU A 182 10.56 -4.62 -4.42
C GLU A 182 11.81 -5.47 -4.47
N ARG A 183 12.29 -5.91 -3.29
CA ARG A 183 13.48 -6.75 -3.19
C ARG A 183 13.33 -8.07 -3.94
N TYR A 184 12.17 -8.71 -3.82
CA TYR A 184 11.89 -9.95 -4.51
C TYR A 184 12.00 -9.79 -6.04
N TYR A 185 11.40 -8.74 -6.60
CA TYR A 185 11.45 -8.51 -8.04
C TYR A 185 12.79 -7.97 -8.53
N ALA A 186 13.53 -7.23 -7.69
CA ALA A 186 14.84 -6.69 -8.06
C ALA A 186 15.96 -7.71 -7.93
N MET A 187 15.91 -8.58 -6.90
CA MET A 187 17.04 -9.46 -6.51
C MET A 187 16.67 -10.94 -6.47
N GLY A 188 15.40 -11.30 -6.67
CA GLY A 188 14.92 -12.68 -6.56
C GLY A 188 14.92 -13.26 -5.13
N GLY A 189 15.21 -12.44 -4.11
CA GLY A 189 15.38 -12.88 -2.72
C GLY A 189 14.41 -12.24 -1.73
N ALA A 190 14.14 -12.96 -0.63
CA ALA A 190 13.35 -12.42 0.47
C ALA A 190 14.17 -11.48 1.38
N MET A 191 13.49 -10.62 2.13
CA MET A 191 14.12 -9.86 3.22
C MET A 191 14.45 -10.81 4.38
N THR A 192 15.61 -10.60 5.01
CA THR A 192 15.95 -11.26 6.27
C THR A 192 15.07 -10.76 7.43
N ALA A 193 15.04 -11.48 8.54
CA ALA A 193 14.32 -11.04 9.74
C ALA A 193 14.82 -9.66 10.22
N ALA A 194 16.13 -9.49 10.33
CA ALA A 194 16.75 -8.23 10.74
C ALA A 194 16.42 -7.06 9.80
N MET A 195 16.40 -7.28 8.49
CA MET A 195 16.01 -6.25 7.52
C MET A 195 14.55 -5.84 7.68
N ARG A 196 13.65 -6.82 7.93
CA ARG A 196 12.23 -6.54 8.15
C ARG A 196 12.01 -5.74 9.42
N GLU A 197 12.68 -6.11 10.50
CA GLU A 197 12.60 -5.43 11.79
C GLU A 197 13.05 -3.97 11.69
N ALA A 198 14.25 -3.72 11.16
CA ALA A 198 14.77 -2.37 10.95
C ALA A 198 13.88 -1.51 10.03
N ALA A 199 13.35 -2.11 8.95
CA ALA A 199 12.42 -1.42 8.07
C ALA A 199 11.09 -1.10 8.76
N TYR A 200 10.61 -2.01 9.63
CA TYR A 200 9.38 -1.83 10.38
C TYR A 200 9.49 -0.70 11.40
N GLU A 201 10.55 -0.67 12.21
CA GLU A 201 10.78 0.39 13.20
C GLU A 201 10.79 1.77 12.55
N LYS A 202 11.53 1.91 11.43
CA LYS A 202 11.55 3.16 10.65
C LYS A 202 10.18 3.52 10.09
N ALA A 203 9.44 2.54 9.59
CA ALA A 203 8.14 2.75 8.98
C ALA A 203 7.05 3.10 10.02
N VAL A 204 7.14 2.57 11.25
CA VAL A 204 6.23 2.93 12.36
C VAL A 204 6.32 4.43 12.64
N GLU A 205 7.54 4.97 12.68
CA GLU A 205 7.71 6.40 12.93
C GLU A 205 7.11 7.26 11.80
N GLY A 206 7.33 6.88 10.55
CA GLY A 206 6.69 7.53 9.40
C GLY A 206 5.16 7.45 9.43
N GLY A 207 4.62 6.31 9.87
CA GLY A 207 3.19 6.11 10.07
C GLY A 207 2.59 6.97 11.18
N LYS A 208 3.30 7.14 12.31
CA LYS A 208 2.89 8.06 13.40
C LYS A 208 2.83 9.51 12.91
N GLN A 209 3.89 9.97 12.24
CA GLN A 209 3.94 11.32 11.69
C GLN A 209 2.80 11.59 10.70
N PHE A 210 2.52 10.62 9.83
CA PHE A 210 1.41 10.71 8.88
C PHE A 210 0.05 10.77 9.60
N ALA A 211 -0.19 9.90 10.58
CA ALA A 211 -1.44 9.90 11.36
C ALA A 211 -1.66 11.23 12.11
N GLN A 212 -0.62 11.74 12.75
CA GLN A 212 -0.66 13.05 13.44
C GLN A 212 -0.96 14.19 12.46
N TRP A 213 -0.35 14.18 11.27
CA TRP A 213 -0.62 15.19 10.24
C TRP A 213 -2.07 15.17 9.78
N VAL A 214 -2.66 13.98 9.58
CA VAL A 214 -4.07 13.83 9.21
C VAL A 214 -4.99 14.38 10.30
N LEU A 215 -4.75 14.03 11.56
CA LEU A 215 -5.56 14.48 12.69
C LEU A 215 -5.50 15.99 12.90
N ARG A 216 -4.32 16.61 12.77
CA ARG A 216 -4.16 18.08 12.87
C ARG A 216 -4.94 18.83 11.79
N ARG A 217 -5.05 18.29 10.57
CA ARG A 217 -5.82 18.91 9.48
C ARG A 217 -7.33 18.84 9.68
N LYS A 218 -7.81 17.84 10.41
CA LYS A 218 -9.25 17.73 10.75
C LYS A 218 -9.68 18.64 11.90
N HIS A 219 -8.75 19.01 12.77
CA HIS A 219 -8.96 20.00 13.84
C HIS A 219 -7.98 21.15 13.62
N PRO A 220 -8.23 22.08 12.67
CA PRO A 220 -7.53 23.35 12.70
C PRO A 220 -7.86 23.95 14.07
N ALA A 221 -6.81 24.16 14.88
CA ALA A 221 -6.96 24.84 16.15
C ALA A 221 -7.73 26.13 15.87
N CYS A 222 -8.91 26.28 16.46
CA CYS A 222 -9.62 27.54 16.49
C CYS A 222 -8.68 28.53 17.21
N PRO A 223 -8.44 29.74 16.64
CA PRO A 223 -7.57 30.73 17.25
C PRO A 223 -8.05 31.18 18.60
#